data_709107d18eaa19b3963cb6db65f251d9
#
_entry.id   709107d18eaa19b3963cb6db65f251d9
#
_cell.length_a   1.000
_cell.length_b   1.000
_cell.length_c   1.000
_cell.angle_alpha   90.00
_cell.angle_beta   90.00
_cell.angle_gamma   90.00
#
_symmetry.space_group_name_H-M   'P 1'
#
loop_
_entity.id
_entity.type
_entity.pdbx_description
1 polymer ?
#
loop_
_entity_poly.entity_id
_entity_poly.type
_entity_poly.pdbx_seq_one_letter_code
_entity_poly.pdbx_strand_id
1 'polypeptide(L)'
;MKFEKKLITTFQNEIHLSHIIAEGTNESIGSGLGALAINDHDIDKSTKINSAIIESQYDYLRNHYPEHYARMSGFAKAYGKSLNDYNYDFSFFGQALNGTACSAVYYPPAITCNKHGYISRNLDFSIPKDFKNKNSRFPFKHTYILEMYPESCFPSISLFCFELFGLAFEGINSEGLSVIHLADADTRIDHETLSTNQTQRGFNEFLPIQYLLDTCSTADEAEKALRQVEHYHVAIPVHLLIADKQGNSFVFEYSPDGSKKVFVQGNIASPLKVTNFQLNRLSDTTMTKMMESRSIENGLDRYRVLEDQIDQVRFPITEKLIQEINTNVYVHADHEDELERTLFHSTYDTTSCSVKVCLLPTINRSMEGFFKVRRKSNGSP
;
A
#
# COMPACT_ATOMS: atom_id res chain seq x y z
N MET A 1 -19.04 -18.43 -3.14
CA MET A 1 -17.73 -17.88 -2.76
C MET A 1 -16.62 -18.78 -3.25
N LYS A 2 -15.60 -18.24 -3.90
CA LYS A 2 -14.33 -18.91 -4.17
C LYS A 2 -13.27 -18.27 -3.27
N PHE A 3 -12.49 -19.07 -2.55
CA PHE A 3 -11.37 -18.60 -1.74
C PHE A 3 -10.25 -19.64 -1.82
N GLU A 4 -9.18 -19.30 -2.51
CA GLU A 4 -8.06 -20.20 -2.76
C GLU A 4 -6.75 -19.52 -2.33
N LYS A 5 -5.89 -20.27 -1.62
CA LYS A 5 -4.56 -19.81 -1.21
C LYS A 5 -3.50 -20.74 -1.79
N LYS A 6 -2.44 -20.17 -2.36
CA LYS A 6 -1.29 -20.90 -2.89
C LYS A 6 0.00 -20.21 -2.46
N LEU A 7 0.93 -20.97 -1.88
CA LEU A 7 2.29 -20.48 -1.63
C LEU A 7 3.02 -20.28 -2.97
N ILE A 8 3.62 -19.10 -3.14
CA ILE A 8 4.41 -18.76 -4.33
C ILE A 8 5.91 -19.05 -4.07
N THR A 9 6.44 -18.48 -3.00
CA THR A 9 7.86 -18.63 -2.65
C THR A 9 8.10 -18.40 -1.16
N THR A 10 9.25 -18.83 -0.68
CA THR A 10 9.70 -18.58 0.69
C THR A 10 11.15 -18.12 0.70
N PHE A 11 11.53 -17.33 1.71
CA PHE A 11 12.89 -17.01 2.02
C PHE A 11 13.27 -17.57 3.39
N GLN A 12 14.35 -18.36 3.45
CA GLN A 12 14.86 -19.06 4.65
C GLN A 12 13.79 -19.88 5.40
N ASN A 13 12.73 -20.32 4.69
CA ASN A 13 11.56 -21.03 5.23
C ASN A 13 10.74 -20.25 6.26
N GLU A 14 10.91 -18.92 6.36
CA GLU A 14 10.30 -18.10 7.39
C GLU A 14 9.52 -16.90 6.82
N ILE A 15 9.98 -16.31 5.70
CA ILE A 15 9.27 -15.23 5.04
C ILE A 15 8.55 -15.81 3.82
N HIS A 16 7.24 -15.66 3.77
CA HIS A 16 6.38 -16.30 2.78
C HIS A 16 5.67 -15.27 1.91
N LEU A 17 5.67 -15.52 0.61
CA LEU A 17 4.80 -14.84 -0.35
C LEU A 17 3.77 -15.83 -0.84
N SER A 18 2.49 -15.54 -0.62
CA SER A 18 1.38 -16.38 -1.06
C SER A 18 0.42 -15.61 -1.95
N HIS A 19 -0.29 -16.32 -2.83
CA HIS A 19 -1.34 -15.78 -3.66
C HIS A 19 -2.70 -16.25 -3.14
N ILE A 20 -3.64 -15.31 -3.00
CA ILE A 20 -5.02 -15.56 -2.63
C ILE A 20 -5.92 -15.12 -3.78
N ILE A 21 -6.86 -15.96 -4.17
CA ILE A 21 -7.98 -15.60 -5.04
C ILE A 21 -9.25 -15.62 -4.20
N ALA A 22 -9.92 -14.47 -4.09
CA ALA A 22 -11.16 -14.31 -3.35
C ALA A 22 -12.25 -13.76 -4.27
N GLU A 23 -13.35 -14.50 -4.45
CA GLU A 23 -14.45 -14.16 -5.34
C GLU A 23 -15.81 -14.37 -4.65
N GLY A 24 -16.69 -13.36 -4.73
CA GLY A 24 -18.05 -13.40 -4.17
C GLY A 24 -18.52 -12.06 -3.64
N THR A 25 -19.47 -12.09 -2.70
CA THR A 25 -19.91 -10.88 -1.99
C THR A 25 -18.79 -10.35 -1.10
N ASN A 26 -18.78 -9.04 -0.81
CA ASN A 26 -17.81 -8.45 0.12
C ASN A 26 -17.83 -9.14 1.48
N GLU A 27 -19.01 -9.50 1.98
CA GLU A 27 -19.16 -10.24 3.24
C GLU A 27 -18.52 -11.62 3.18
N SER A 28 -18.71 -12.38 2.08
CA SER A 28 -18.12 -13.70 1.93
C SER A 28 -16.59 -13.62 1.81
N ILE A 29 -16.06 -12.63 1.08
CA ILE A 29 -14.62 -12.36 0.99
C ILE A 29 -14.06 -12.06 2.38
N GLY A 30 -14.73 -11.18 3.15
CA GLY A 30 -14.36 -10.87 4.53
C GLY A 30 -14.32 -12.12 5.42
N SER A 31 -15.29 -13.04 5.28
CA SER A 31 -15.31 -14.29 6.04
C SER A 31 -14.11 -15.19 5.69
N GLY A 32 -13.72 -15.26 4.41
CA GLY A 32 -12.53 -16.00 3.99
C GLY A 32 -11.23 -15.41 4.56
N LEU A 33 -11.09 -14.08 4.54
CA LEU A 33 -9.95 -13.39 5.14
C LEU A 33 -9.92 -13.57 6.67
N GLY A 34 -11.07 -13.50 7.34
CA GLY A 34 -11.17 -13.74 8.77
C GLY A 34 -10.78 -15.17 9.18
N ALA A 35 -11.22 -16.17 8.41
CA ALA A 35 -10.82 -17.56 8.63
C ALA A 35 -9.31 -17.75 8.45
N LEU A 36 -8.70 -17.09 7.46
CA LEU A 36 -7.26 -17.11 7.25
C LEU A 36 -6.51 -16.45 8.42
N ALA A 37 -7.00 -15.32 8.92
CA ALA A 37 -6.42 -14.60 10.06
C ALA A 37 -6.41 -15.45 11.34
N ILE A 38 -7.46 -16.22 11.57
CA ILE A 38 -7.56 -17.15 12.72
C ILE A 38 -6.62 -18.33 12.54
N ASN A 39 -6.71 -19.02 11.40
CA ASN A 39 -6.06 -20.31 11.22
C ASN A 39 -4.55 -20.22 11.02
N ASP A 40 -4.09 -19.19 10.33
CA ASP A 40 -2.69 -19.07 9.91
C ASP A 40 -1.90 -18.07 10.78
N HIS A 41 -2.58 -17.12 11.47
CA HIS A 41 -1.93 -16.01 12.15
C HIS A 41 -2.29 -15.88 13.63
N ASP A 42 -3.30 -16.60 14.12
CA ASP A 42 -3.76 -16.50 15.51
C ASP A 42 -3.99 -15.03 15.97
N ILE A 43 -4.59 -14.22 15.08
CA ILE A 43 -4.79 -12.79 15.32
C ILE A 43 -5.94 -12.58 16.29
N ASP A 44 -5.65 -12.03 17.46
CA ASP A 44 -6.65 -11.55 18.41
C ASP A 44 -7.17 -10.17 17.96
N LYS A 45 -8.50 -10.03 17.89
CA LYS A 45 -9.20 -8.78 17.57
C LYS A 45 -9.81 -8.09 18.78
N SER A 46 -9.58 -8.62 19.99
CA SER A 46 -9.99 -7.91 21.20
C SER A 46 -9.30 -6.56 21.32
N THR A 47 -10.04 -5.56 21.78
CA THR A 47 -9.52 -4.20 21.89
C THR A 47 -9.83 -3.57 23.23
N LYS A 48 -8.97 -2.66 23.67
CA LYS A 48 -9.18 -1.79 24.82
C LYS A 48 -9.61 -0.37 24.43
N ILE A 49 -9.82 -0.15 23.12
CA ILE A 49 -10.32 1.13 22.60
C ILE A 49 -11.73 1.35 23.14
N ASN A 50 -12.06 2.59 23.46
CA ASN A 50 -13.39 2.96 23.94
C ASN A 50 -14.46 2.53 22.92
N SER A 51 -15.50 1.84 23.38
CA SER A 51 -16.58 1.34 22.55
C SER A 51 -17.27 2.41 21.70
N ALA A 52 -17.42 3.64 22.23
CA ALA A 52 -17.99 4.75 21.49
C ALA A 52 -17.11 5.19 20.30
N ILE A 53 -15.81 5.05 20.39
CA ILE A 53 -14.88 5.31 19.26
C ILE A 53 -15.07 4.25 18.19
N ILE A 54 -15.11 2.97 18.56
CA ILE A 54 -15.34 1.85 17.64
C ILE A 54 -16.71 1.99 16.96
N GLU A 55 -17.76 2.28 17.71
CA GLU A 55 -19.09 2.52 17.16
C GLU A 55 -19.10 3.67 16.15
N SER A 56 -18.51 4.82 16.51
CA SER A 56 -18.40 5.99 15.62
C SER A 56 -17.63 5.65 14.33
N GLN A 57 -16.56 4.86 14.42
CA GLN A 57 -15.78 4.40 13.28
C GLN A 57 -16.59 3.45 12.39
N TYR A 58 -17.33 2.51 12.98
CA TYR A 58 -18.19 1.58 12.23
C TYR A 58 -19.33 2.31 11.52
N ASP A 59 -19.93 3.29 12.18
CA ASP A 59 -20.97 4.13 11.56
C ASP A 59 -20.41 4.99 10.41
N TYR A 60 -19.21 5.53 10.58
CA TYR A 60 -18.53 6.25 9.51
C TYR A 60 -18.29 5.33 8.30
N LEU A 61 -17.71 4.15 8.51
CA LEU A 61 -17.42 3.19 7.42
C LEU A 61 -18.71 2.66 6.77
N ARG A 62 -19.77 2.41 7.54
CA ARG A 62 -21.08 2.02 6.99
C ARG A 62 -21.62 3.05 5.98
N ASN A 63 -21.41 4.33 6.24
CA ASN A 63 -21.94 5.42 5.42
C ASN A 63 -21.04 5.83 4.26
N HIS A 64 -19.71 5.69 4.41
CA HIS A 64 -18.74 6.21 3.44
C HIS A 64 -17.98 5.13 2.68
N TYR A 65 -17.99 3.88 3.19
CA TYR A 65 -17.36 2.73 2.54
C TYR A 65 -18.11 1.44 2.87
N PRO A 66 -19.38 1.31 2.43
CA PRO A 66 -20.24 0.17 2.75
C PRO A 66 -19.69 -1.18 2.30
N GLU A 67 -18.91 -1.22 1.23
CA GLU A 67 -18.26 -2.44 0.73
C GLU A 67 -17.24 -2.99 1.74
N HIS A 68 -16.44 -2.11 2.33
CA HIS A 68 -15.51 -2.50 3.39
C HIS A 68 -16.24 -2.88 4.67
N TYR A 69 -17.29 -2.13 5.04
CA TYR A 69 -18.13 -2.48 6.18
C TYR A 69 -18.73 -3.89 6.04
N ALA A 70 -19.15 -4.27 4.82
CA ALA A 70 -19.61 -5.62 4.55
C ALA A 70 -18.49 -6.66 4.70
N ARG A 71 -17.26 -6.36 4.25
CA ARG A 71 -16.08 -7.22 4.49
C ARG A 71 -15.76 -7.36 5.98
N MET A 72 -15.82 -6.26 6.74
CA MET A 72 -15.65 -6.29 8.20
C MET A 72 -16.71 -7.18 8.86
N SER A 73 -17.98 -7.13 8.42
CA SER A 73 -19.06 -7.99 8.93
C SER A 73 -18.74 -9.46 8.70
N GLY A 74 -18.30 -9.82 7.50
CA GLY A 74 -17.86 -11.19 7.18
C GLY A 74 -16.65 -11.62 8.01
N PHE A 75 -15.66 -10.73 8.18
CA PHE A 75 -14.48 -10.99 8.99
C PHE A 75 -14.86 -11.25 10.46
N ALA A 76 -15.74 -10.42 11.05
CA ALA A 76 -16.25 -10.60 12.40
C ALA A 76 -17.00 -11.95 12.57
N LYS A 77 -17.80 -12.34 11.57
CA LYS A 77 -18.51 -13.65 11.58
C LYS A 77 -17.56 -14.83 11.64
N ALA A 78 -16.40 -14.78 10.99
CA ALA A 78 -15.39 -15.84 11.08
C ALA A 78 -14.88 -16.00 12.53
N TYR A 79 -14.83 -14.92 13.30
CA TYR A 79 -14.50 -14.94 14.74
C TYR A 79 -15.67 -15.31 15.64
N GLY A 80 -16.84 -15.67 15.09
CA GLY A 80 -18.05 -15.89 15.88
C GLY A 80 -18.59 -14.63 16.54
N LYS A 81 -18.28 -13.44 15.98
CA LYS A 81 -18.64 -12.13 16.50
C LYS A 81 -19.52 -11.35 15.52
N SER A 82 -20.04 -10.23 15.99
CA SER A 82 -20.73 -9.25 15.14
C SER A 82 -20.11 -7.87 15.32
N LEU A 83 -20.37 -6.96 14.38
CA LEU A 83 -19.91 -5.56 14.48
C LEU A 83 -20.64 -4.76 15.59
N ASN A 84 -21.63 -5.35 16.26
CA ASN A 84 -22.27 -4.76 17.46
C ASN A 84 -21.54 -5.13 18.77
N ASP A 85 -20.51 -5.96 18.70
CA ASP A 85 -19.66 -6.32 19.85
C ASP A 85 -18.40 -5.43 19.85
N TYR A 86 -18.53 -4.24 20.43
CA TYR A 86 -17.49 -3.22 20.47
C TYR A 86 -16.28 -3.55 21.39
N ASN A 87 -16.24 -4.76 21.97
CA ASN A 87 -15.03 -5.27 22.62
C ASN A 87 -13.99 -5.77 21.61
N TYR A 88 -14.33 -5.76 20.31
CA TYR A 88 -13.48 -6.20 19.21
C TYR A 88 -13.35 -5.10 18.16
N ASP A 89 -12.12 -4.91 17.66
CA ASP A 89 -11.86 -3.98 16.56
C ASP A 89 -11.60 -4.74 15.26
N PHE A 90 -12.56 -4.65 14.33
CA PHE A 90 -12.46 -5.19 12.98
C PHE A 90 -12.17 -4.10 11.93
N SER A 91 -12.03 -2.84 12.34
CA SER A 91 -11.62 -1.72 11.47
C SER A 91 -10.10 -1.52 11.42
N PHE A 92 -9.34 -2.28 12.21
CA PHE A 92 -7.89 -2.14 12.35
C PHE A 92 -7.47 -0.74 12.83
N PHE A 93 -8.23 -0.15 13.73
CA PHE A 93 -8.12 1.24 14.16
C PHE A 93 -6.80 1.59 14.85
N GLY A 94 -6.15 0.69 15.55
CA GLY A 94 -5.12 1.04 16.54
C GLY A 94 -3.73 0.42 16.34
N GLN A 95 -3.29 0.07 15.12
CA GLN A 95 -1.98 -0.57 14.91
C GLN A 95 -0.96 0.41 14.31
N ALA A 96 0.24 0.49 14.90
CA ALA A 96 1.33 1.35 14.47
C ALA A 96 2.49 0.56 13.86
N LEU A 97 3.10 1.10 12.81
CA LEU A 97 4.35 0.61 12.21
C LEU A 97 5.48 1.58 12.45
N ASN A 98 6.68 1.04 12.62
CA ASN A 98 7.92 1.80 12.68
C ASN A 98 8.91 1.28 11.62
N GLY A 99 9.57 2.20 10.91
CA GLY A 99 10.79 1.89 10.16
C GLY A 99 10.58 1.30 8.77
N THR A 100 9.80 1.95 7.90
CA THR A 100 9.75 1.64 6.46
C THR A 100 10.51 2.70 5.66
N ALA A 101 11.28 2.25 4.65
CA ALA A 101 11.78 3.08 3.58
C ALA A 101 11.19 2.58 2.25
N CYS A 102 11.00 3.47 1.30
CA CYS A 102 10.38 3.11 0.03
C CYS A 102 10.89 4.02 -1.09
N SER A 103 10.79 3.53 -2.32
CA SER A 103 10.94 4.35 -3.53
C SER A 103 9.97 3.88 -4.60
N ALA A 104 9.41 4.79 -5.36
CA ALA A 104 8.54 4.49 -6.48
C ALA A 104 8.71 5.52 -7.61
N VAL A 105 8.56 5.06 -8.84
CA VAL A 105 8.54 5.93 -10.02
C VAL A 105 7.39 5.50 -10.92
N TYR A 106 6.54 6.43 -11.29
CA TYR A 106 5.55 6.24 -12.34
C TYR A 106 6.08 6.76 -13.67
N TYR A 107 5.98 5.95 -14.71
CA TYR A 107 6.30 6.27 -16.09
C TYR A 107 5.02 6.27 -16.91
N PRO A 108 4.50 7.44 -17.31
CA PRO A 108 3.23 7.51 -18.05
C PRO A 108 3.35 6.94 -19.48
N PRO A 109 2.24 6.48 -20.10
CA PRO A 109 2.23 5.86 -21.42
C PRO A 109 2.91 6.67 -22.52
N ALA A 110 2.87 8.00 -22.42
CA ALA A 110 3.44 8.90 -23.43
C ALA A 110 4.95 8.72 -23.63
N ILE A 111 5.66 8.30 -22.57
CA ILE A 111 7.13 8.20 -22.56
C ILE A 111 7.64 6.75 -22.58
N THR A 112 6.79 5.74 -22.73
CA THR A 112 7.18 4.33 -22.82
C THR A 112 7.11 3.80 -24.25
N CYS A 113 7.95 2.82 -24.59
CA CYS A 113 8.04 2.28 -25.95
C CYS A 113 6.75 1.61 -26.42
N ASN A 114 6.06 0.89 -25.54
CA ASN A 114 4.84 0.15 -25.84
C ASN A 114 3.55 0.92 -25.49
N LYS A 115 3.67 2.18 -25.08
CA LYS A 115 2.55 3.03 -24.67
C LYS A 115 1.78 2.50 -23.45
N HIS A 116 2.44 1.75 -22.58
CA HIS A 116 1.91 1.33 -21.31
C HIS A 116 2.42 2.22 -20.17
N GLY A 117 1.57 2.52 -19.21
CA GLY A 117 2.00 3.18 -17.98
C GLY A 117 2.58 2.19 -17.00
N TYR A 118 3.71 2.52 -16.36
CA TYR A 118 4.37 1.64 -15.41
C TYR A 118 4.63 2.34 -14.08
N ILE A 119 4.38 1.63 -12.96
CA ILE A 119 4.93 2.00 -11.66
C ILE A 119 5.95 0.95 -11.27
N SER A 120 7.18 1.38 -10.99
CA SER A 120 8.23 0.53 -10.42
C SER A 120 8.48 0.96 -8.98
N ARG A 121 8.41 0.02 -8.03
CA ARG A 121 8.37 0.30 -6.59
C ARG A 121 9.26 -0.64 -5.80
N ASN A 122 10.03 -0.09 -4.88
CA ASN A 122 10.78 -0.85 -3.87
C ASN A 122 10.17 -0.61 -2.49
N LEU A 123 9.91 -1.68 -1.75
CA LEU A 123 9.59 -1.65 -0.33
C LEU A 123 10.82 -2.08 0.45
N ASP A 124 11.38 -1.16 1.22
CA ASP A 124 12.53 -1.40 2.05
C ASP A 124 12.08 -1.50 3.50
N PHE A 125 12.60 -2.47 4.24
CA PHE A 125 12.25 -2.69 5.63
C PHE A 125 13.34 -3.45 6.37
N SER A 126 13.45 -3.19 7.68
CA SER A 126 14.37 -3.92 8.53
C SER A 126 13.82 -5.28 8.92
N ILE A 127 14.53 -6.35 8.59
CA ILE A 127 14.19 -7.70 9.06
C ILE A 127 14.75 -7.86 10.48
N PRO A 128 13.91 -8.10 11.51
CA PRO A 128 14.40 -8.28 12.88
C PRO A 128 15.32 -9.49 13.00
N LYS A 129 16.36 -9.41 13.87
CA LYS A 129 17.28 -10.54 14.11
C LYS A 129 16.55 -11.81 14.58
N ASP A 130 15.43 -11.63 15.26
CA ASP A 130 14.58 -12.70 15.78
C ASP A 130 13.43 -13.12 14.83
N PHE A 131 13.48 -12.69 13.56
CA PHE A 131 12.37 -12.97 12.61
C PHE A 131 12.04 -14.47 12.45
N LYS A 132 13.01 -15.36 12.77
CA LYS A 132 12.82 -16.81 12.79
C LYS A 132 12.05 -17.29 14.04
N ASN A 133 11.94 -16.46 15.06
CA ASN A 133 11.15 -16.78 16.25
C ASN A 133 9.66 -16.78 15.89
N LYS A 134 8.91 -17.77 16.37
CA LYS A 134 7.44 -17.83 16.19
C LYS A 134 6.72 -16.61 16.78
N ASN A 135 7.30 -16.00 17.81
CA ASN A 135 6.75 -14.81 18.48
C ASN A 135 7.24 -13.50 17.88
N SER A 136 8.03 -13.54 16.81
CA SER A 136 8.48 -12.32 16.13
C SER A 136 7.28 -11.61 15.51
N ARG A 137 7.20 -10.29 15.76
CA ARG A 137 6.17 -9.41 15.20
C ARG A 137 6.59 -8.81 13.84
N PHE A 138 7.42 -9.50 13.08
CA PHE A 138 7.82 -9.04 11.76
C PHE A 138 6.61 -9.02 10.81
N PRO A 139 6.13 -7.82 10.37
CA PRO A 139 4.85 -7.70 9.68
C PRO A 139 4.83 -8.32 8.28
N PHE A 140 5.99 -8.50 7.66
CA PHE A 140 6.11 -9.10 6.33
C PHE A 140 6.48 -10.59 6.36
N LYS A 141 6.37 -11.24 7.51
CA LYS A 141 6.62 -12.68 7.61
C LYS A 141 5.70 -13.48 6.67
N HIS A 142 4.45 -13.02 6.57
CA HIS A 142 3.46 -13.56 5.64
C HIS A 142 2.86 -12.43 4.80
N THR A 143 3.38 -12.27 3.59
CA THR A 143 2.82 -11.32 2.63
C THR A 143 1.96 -12.05 1.61
N TYR A 144 0.85 -11.41 1.24
CA TYR A 144 -0.12 -11.96 0.32
C TYR A 144 -0.28 -11.07 -0.89
N ILE A 145 -0.36 -11.70 -2.06
CA ILE A 145 -0.92 -11.12 -3.28
C ILE A 145 -2.40 -11.51 -3.27
N LEU A 146 -3.28 -10.55 -2.97
CA LEU A 146 -4.72 -10.74 -2.93
C LEU A 146 -5.33 -10.34 -4.27
N GLU A 147 -5.77 -11.33 -5.03
CA GLU A 147 -6.58 -11.16 -6.23
C GLU A 147 -8.05 -11.24 -5.84
N MET A 148 -8.75 -10.11 -5.86
CA MET A 148 -10.10 -9.98 -5.33
C MET A 148 -11.12 -9.65 -6.43
N TYR A 149 -12.22 -10.39 -6.46
CA TYR A 149 -13.34 -10.26 -7.40
C TYR A 149 -14.66 -10.06 -6.65
N PRO A 150 -14.87 -8.89 -6.02
CA PRO A 150 -16.12 -8.60 -5.31
C PRO A 150 -17.25 -8.35 -6.30
N GLU A 151 -18.50 -8.67 -5.91
CA GLU A 151 -19.66 -8.49 -6.80
C GLU A 151 -19.96 -7.02 -7.11
N SER A 152 -19.69 -6.10 -6.16
CA SER A 152 -20.10 -4.69 -6.22
C SER A 152 -18.96 -3.69 -6.41
N CYS A 153 -17.70 -4.13 -6.46
CA CYS A 153 -16.53 -3.27 -6.63
C CYS A 153 -15.75 -3.60 -7.89
N PHE A 154 -14.74 -2.79 -8.22
CA PHE A 154 -13.78 -3.17 -9.24
C PHE A 154 -12.93 -4.35 -8.76
N PRO A 155 -12.72 -5.38 -9.60
CA PRO A 155 -11.70 -6.39 -9.34
C PRO A 155 -10.32 -5.74 -9.14
N SER A 156 -9.53 -6.28 -8.22
CA SER A 156 -8.21 -5.74 -7.91
C SER A 156 -7.19 -6.81 -7.55
N ILE A 157 -5.92 -6.46 -7.70
CA ILE A 157 -4.79 -7.19 -7.12
C ILE A 157 -4.08 -6.24 -6.17
N SER A 158 -3.89 -6.66 -4.93
CA SER A 158 -3.17 -5.89 -3.92
C SER A 158 -2.18 -6.75 -3.17
N LEU A 159 -1.12 -6.11 -2.65
CA LEU A 159 -0.23 -6.70 -1.67
C LEU A 159 -0.72 -6.31 -0.28
N PHE A 160 -0.82 -7.29 0.62
CA PHE A 160 -1.22 -7.05 2.00
C PHE A 160 -0.57 -8.03 2.97
N CYS A 161 -0.59 -7.70 4.25
CA CYS A 161 -0.25 -8.61 5.35
C CYS A 161 -1.16 -8.32 6.54
N PHE A 162 -1.48 -9.36 7.33
CA PHE A 162 -2.40 -9.22 8.45
C PHE A 162 -1.79 -8.43 9.61
N GLU A 163 -0.50 -8.58 9.80
CA GLU A 163 0.27 -7.89 10.85
C GLU A 163 0.30 -6.38 10.61
N LEU A 164 0.13 -5.96 9.36
CA LEU A 164 0.09 -4.59 8.90
C LEU A 164 -1.33 -4.13 8.64
N PHE A 165 -2.21 -4.18 9.66
CA PHE A 165 -3.59 -3.73 9.61
C PHE A 165 -4.56 -4.63 8.85
N GLY A 166 -4.11 -5.75 8.24
CA GLY A 166 -4.96 -6.58 7.38
C GLY A 166 -5.51 -5.83 6.18
N LEU A 167 -4.84 -4.75 5.76
CA LEU A 167 -5.22 -3.89 4.64
C LEU A 167 -4.14 -3.90 3.56
N ALA A 168 -4.52 -3.51 2.35
CA ALA A 168 -3.59 -3.35 1.24
C ALA A 168 -2.57 -2.22 1.53
N PHE A 169 -1.32 -2.42 1.14
CA PHE A 169 -0.31 -1.37 1.14
C PHE A 169 0.09 -0.93 -0.28
N GLU A 170 -0.31 -1.67 -1.29
CA GLU A 170 -0.23 -1.28 -2.71
C GLU A 170 -1.15 -2.15 -3.55
N GLY A 171 -1.53 -1.67 -4.74
CA GLY A 171 -2.34 -2.48 -5.64
C GLY A 171 -2.71 -1.80 -6.95
N ILE A 172 -3.45 -2.57 -7.77
CA ILE A 172 -4.00 -2.14 -9.05
C ILE A 172 -5.39 -2.75 -9.25
N ASN A 173 -6.32 -2.00 -9.83
CA ASN A 173 -7.64 -2.51 -10.17
C ASN A 173 -7.80 -2.82 -11.67
N SER A 174 -8.96 -3.39 -12.03
CA SER A 174 -9.29 -3.77 -13.41
C SER A 174 -9.42 -2.60 -14.39
N GLU A 175 -9.52 -1.37 -13.86
CA GLU A 175 -9.56 -0.15 -14.68
C GLU A 175 -8.19 0.47 -14.89
N GLY A 176 -7.14 -0.10 -14.26
CA GLY A 176 -5.76 0.36 -14.38
C GLY A 176 -5.40 1.50 -13.42
N LEU A 177 -6.25 1.79 -12.44
CA LEU A 177 -5.88 2.66 -11.33
C LEU A 177 -4.95 1.89 -10.40
N SER A 178 -3.78 2.45 -10.15
CA SER A 178 -2.79 1.91 -9.21
C SER A 178 -2.58 2.86 -8.05
N VAL A 179 -2.48 2.31 -6.85
CA VAL A 179 -2.27 3.05 -5.59
C VAL A 179 -1.12 2.41 -4.86
N ILE A 180 -0.08 3.18 -4.62
CA ILE A 180 1.16 2.73 -3.97
C ILE A 180 1.42 3.57 -2.73
N HIS A 181 1.62 2.93 -1.61
CA HIS A 181 1.96 3.55 -0.34
C HIS A 181 3.47 3.66 -0.16
N LEU A 182 3.91 4.80 0.38
CA LEU A 182 5.27 5.04 0.88
C LEU A 182 5.17 5.72 2.25
N ALA A 183 6.07 5.40 3.17
CA ALA A 183 6.13 6.13 4.44
C ALA A 183 6.58 7.58 4.22
N ASP A 184 5.97 8.51 4.94
CA ASP A 184 6.35 9.92 4.97
C ASP A 184 7.15 10.18 6.25
N ALA A 185 8.43 10.53 6.09
CA ALA A 185 9.32 10.82 7.21
C ALA A 185 9.27 12.29 7.67
N ASP A 186 8.60 13.15 6.92
CA ASP A 186 8.59 14.61 7.14
C ASP A 186 7.38 15.09 7.94
N THR A 187 6.22 14.45 7.80
CA THR A 187 5.02 14.84 8.51
C THR A 187 5.19 14.52 9.99
N ARG A 188 5.04 15.52 10.83
CA ARG A 188 5.07 15.38 12.29
C ARG A 188 3.65 15.29 12.81
N ILE A 189 3.33 14.15 13.40
CA ILE A 189 2.07 13.94 14.09
C ILE A 189 2.32 14.14 15.58
N ASP A 190 1.56 15.03 16.19
CA ASP A 190 1.52 15.16 17.63
C ASP A 190 0.74 13.99 18.24
N HIS A 191 1.47 12.99 18.74
CA HIS A 191 0.89 11.81 19.37
C HIS A 191 0.09 12.14 20.65
N GLU A 192 0.36 13.27 21.32
CA GLU A 192 -0.45 13.71 22.46
C GLU A 192 -1.84 14.15 21.98
N THR A 193 -1.90 14.86 20.86
CA THR A 193 -3.18 15.24 20.22
C THR A 193 -3.93 14.02 19.71
N LEU A 194 -3.24 12.98 19.23
CA LEU A 194 -3.88 11.72 18.81
C LEU A 194 -4.53 10.99 19.96
N SER A 195 -3.90 10.98 21.15
CA SER A 195 -4.42 10.27 22.33
C SER A 195 -5.61 10.95 22.98
N THR A 196 -5.79 12.27 22.77
CA THR A 196 -6.84 13.09 23.41
C THR A 196 -8.08 13.33 22.52
N ASN A 197 -7.99 13.12 21.20
CA ASN A 197 -9.10 13.29 20.29
C ASN A 197 -10.08 12.11 20.34
N GLN A 198 -11.06 12.18 21.23
CA GLN A 198 -12.15 11.20 21.38
C GLN A 198 -13.08 11.08 20.15
N THR A 199 -12.85 11.85 19.10
CA THR A 199 -13.69 11.89 17.88
C THR A 199 -12.96 11.34 16.65
N GLN A 200 -11.88 10.57 16.81
CA GLN A 200 -11.16 9.97 15.68
C GLN A 200 -12.08 8.99 14.94
N ARG A 201 -12.43 9.33 13.72
CA ARG A 201 -13.18 8.49 12.78
C ARG A 201 -12.70 8.83 11.38
N GLY A 202 -12.95 7.95 10.43
CA GLY A 202 -12.58 8.17 9.05
C GLY A 202 -11.63 7.09 8.53
N PHE A 203 -10.73 7.47 7.64
CA PHE A 203 -9.75 6.58 7.06
C PHE A 203 -8.39 6.76 7.74
N ASN A 204 -7.78 5.67 8.18
CA ASN A 204 -6.37 5.65 8.57
C ASN A 204 -5.47 5.71 7.33
N GLU A 205 -4.17 5.57 7.49
CA GLU A 205 -3.19 5.71 6.41
C GLU A 205 -3.32 4.64 5.31
N PHE A 206 -3.88 3.47 5.60
CA PHE A 206 -3.93 2.32 4.68
C PHE A 206 -5.30 2.10 4.04
N LEU A 207 -6.38 2.44 4.74
CA LEU A 207 -7.74 2.22 4.25
C LEU A 207 -8.02 2.90 2.89
N PRO A 208 -7.46 4.09 2.59
CA PRO A 208 -7.63 4.73 1.29
C PRO A 208 -7.18 3.86 0.12
N ILE A 209 -6.18 3.01 0.29
CA ILE A 209 -5.63 2.20 -0.81
C ILE A 209 -6.71 1.28 -1.37
N GLN A 210 -7.29 0.42 -0.52
CA GLN A 210 -8.33 -0.49 -0.98
C GLN A 210 -9.61 0.24 -1.38
N TYR A 211 -9.96 1.34 -0.70
CA TYR A 211 -11.10 2.18 -1.06
C TYR A 211 -11.00 2.70 -2.50
N LEU A 212 -9.87 3.25 -2.88
CA LEU A 212 -9.65 3.76 -4.23
C LEU A 212 -9.65 2.65 -5.26
N LEU A 213 -9.03 1.50 -4.95
CA LEU A 213 -9.05 0.33 -5.84
C LEU A 213 -10.45 -0.22 -6.05
N ASP A 214 -11.32 -0.16 -5.05
CA ASP A 214 -12.69 -0.65 -5.12
C ASP A 214 -13.63 0.27 -5.89
N THR A 215 -13.41 1.60 -5.81
CA THR A 215 -14.43 2.60 -6.15
C THR A 215 -14.03 3.56 -7.26
N CYS A 216 -12.75 3.70 -7.58
CA CYS A 216 -12.25 4.67 -8.55
C CYS A 216 -11.64 4.00 -9.79
N SER A 217 -11.89 4.56 -10.96
CA SER A 217 -11.35 4.08 -12.24
C SER A 217 -10.22 4.96 -12.77
N THR A 218 -10.09 6.19 -12.28
CA THR A 218 -9.12 7.19 -12.75
C THR A 218 -8.48 7.95 -11.59
N ALA A 219 -7.33 8.58 -11.86
CA ALA A 219 -6.65 9.43 -10.90
C ALA A 219 -7.53 10.63 -10.46
N ASP A 220 -8.29 11.22 -11.37
CA ASP A 220 -9.21 12.32 -11.07
C ASP A 220 -10.34 11.91 -10.12
N GLU A 221 -10.90 10.70 -10.28
CA GLU A 221 -11.89 10.15 -9.36
C GLU A 221 -11.26 9.89 -7.98
N ALA A 222 -10.05 9.35 -7.97
CA ALA A 222 -9.30 9.08 -6.73
C ALA A 222 -9.01 10.38 -5.95
N GLU A 223 -8.61 11.46 -6.63
CA GLU A 223 -8.38 12.76 -5.98
C GLU A 223 -9.68 13.30 -5.36
N LYS A 224 -10.81 13.25 -6.10
CA LYS A 224 -12.11 13.68 -5.59
C LYS A 224 -12.54 12.86 -4.37
N ALA A 225 -12.36 11.54 -4.42
CA ALA A 225 -12.69 10.64 -3.32
C ALA A 225 -11.86 10.95 -2.07
N LEU A 226 -10.53 11.14 -2.19
CA LEU A 226 -9.66 11.50 -1.07
C LEU A 226 -10.00 12.86 -0.46
N ARG A 227 -10.49 13.81 -1.23
CA ARG A 227 -10.94 15.11 -0.72
C ARG A 227 -12.19 15.02 0.15
N GLN A 228 -13.06 14.04 -0.12
CA GLN A 228 -14.38 13.90 0.54
C GLN A 228 -14.34 13.12 1.85
N VAL A 229 -13.39 12.19 2.03
CA VAL A 229 -13.32 11.36 3.24
C VAL A 229 -12.57 12.06 4.37
N GLU A 230 -13.00 11.80 5.61
CA GLU A 230 -12.24 12.20 6.80
C GLU A 230 -11.04 11.28 6.98
N HIS A 231 -9.92 11.84 7.46
CA HIS A 231 -8.70 11.08 7.74
C HIS A 231 -8.30 11.26 9.20
N TYR A 232 -7.72 10.20 9.78
CA TYR A 232 -7.07 10.25 11.07
C TYR A 232 -5.74 9.49 10.99
N HIS A 233 -4.83 9.80 11.90
CA HIS A 233 -3.51 9.20 11.93
C HIS A 233 -3.40 8.23 13.10
N VAL A 234 -2.96 7.00 12.83
CA VAL A 234 -2.69 5.96 13.86
C VAL A 234 -1.26 5.48 13.82
N ALA A 235 -0.59 5.69 12.70
CA ALA A 235 0.73 5.16 12.42
C ALA A 235 1.65 6.24 11.85
N ILE A 236 2.64 5.83 11.08
CA ILE A 236 3.50 6.72 10.32
C ILE A 236 2.68 7.33 9.17
N PRO A 237 2.69 8.67 9.00
CA PRO A 237 2.11 9.30 7.81
C PRO A 237 2.62 8.69 6.52
N VAL A 238 1.81 8.75 5.48
CA VAL A 238 2.12 8.11 4.22
C VAL A 238 1.94 9.06 3.05
N HIS A 239 2.75 8.84 2.01
CA HIS A 239 2.47 9.29 0.66
C HIS A 239 1.66 8.20 -0.06
N LEU A 240 0.69 8.60 -0.86
CA LEU A 240 0.06 7.71 -1.83
C LEU A 240 0.39 8.19 -3.23
N LEU A 241 1.20 7.41 -3.97
CA LEU A 241 1.35 7.61 -5.40
C LEU A 241 0.18 6.94 -6.09
N ILE A 242 -0.64 7.74 -6.76
CA ILE A 242 -1.79 7.31 -7.54
C ILE A 242 -1.54 7.57 -9.01
N ALA A 243 -1.80 6.57 -9.86
CA ALA A 243 -1.65 6.71 -11.31
C ALA A 243 -2.67 5.84 -12.05
N ASP A 244 -3.08 6.30 -13.25
CA ASP A 244 -4.02 5.59 -14.10
C ASP A 244 -3.45 5.22 -15.49
N LYS A 245 -4.20 4.45 -16.25
CA LYS A 245 -3.80 3.99 -17.59
C LYS A 245 -3.79 5.11 -18.65
N GLN A 246 -4.42 6.27 -18.38
CA GLN A 246 -4.44 7.43 -19.26
C GLN A 246 -3.17 8.27 -19.14
N GLY A 247 -2.39 8.08 -18.10
CA GLY A 247 -1.16 8.82 -17.83
C GLY A 247 -1.29 9.87 -16.74
N ASN A 248 -2.49 10.08 -16.18
CA ASN A 248 -2.69 10.98 -15.07
C ASN A 248 -2.14 10.37 -13.78
N SER A 249 -1.55 11.20 -12.96
CA SER A 249 -0.98 10.76 -11.69
C SER A 249 -0.86 11.92 -10.72
N PHE A 250 -0.85 11.61 -9.44
CA PHE A 250 -0.54 12.55 -8.38
C PHE A 250 0.03 11.83 -7.16
N VAL A 251 0.65 12.58 -6.28
CA VAL A 251 1.01 12.12 -4.93
C VAL A 251 0.12 12.83 -3.92
N PHE A 252 -0.60 12.05 -3.13
CA PHE A 252 -1.33 12.52 -1.97
C PHE A 252 -0.40 12.54 -0.76
N GLU A 253 -0.32 13.68 -0.10
CA GLU A 253 0.50 13.95 1.08
C GLU A 253 -0.30 14.73 2.10
N TYR A 254 0.28 14.88 3.30
CA TYR A 254 -0.19 15.86 4.27
C TYR A 254 0.77 17.06 4.31
N SER A 255 0.29 18.21 4.82
CA SER A 255 1.19 19.29 5.21
C SER A 255 2.12 18.83 6.35
N PRO A 256 3.28 19.47 6.56
CA PRO A 256 4.25 19.04 7.59
C PRO A 256 3.70 18.92 9.02
N ASP A 257 2.64 19.67 9.33
CA ASP A 257 1.90 19.61 10.59
C ASP A 257 0.75 18.57 10.59
N GLY A 258 0.57 17.83 9.51
CA GLY A 258 -0.49 16.84 9.35
C GLY A 258 -1.92 17.40 9.17
N SER A 259 -2.09 18.74 9.15
CA SER A 259 -3.42 19.37 9.21
C SER A 259 -4.15 19.44 7.88
N LYS A 260 -3.42 19.44 6.75
CA LYS A 260 -4.00 19.64 5.42
C LYS A 260 -3.63 18.53 4.46
N LYS A 261 -4.57 18.17 3.60
CA LYS A 261 -4.35 17.29 2.46
C LYS A 261 -3.68 18.07 1.33
N VAL A 262 -2.61 17.53 0.78
CA VAL A 262 -1.85 18.09 -0.34
C VAL A 262 -1.85 17.11 -1.50
N PHE A 263 -1.97 17.60 -2.73
CA PHE A 263 -2.01 16.81 -3.95
C PHE A 263 -0.96 17.35 -4.93
N VAL A 264 0.16 16.66 -5.05
CA VAL A 264 1.25 17.02 -5.98
C VAL A 264 0.98 16.36 -7.32
N GLN A 265 0.61 17.14 -8.31
CA GLN A 265 0.24 16.63 -9.64
C GLN A 265 1.46 16.12 -10.41
N GLY A 266 1.31 14.97 -11.06
CA GLY A 266 2.26 14.45 -12.03
C GLY A 266 2.11 15.11 -13.41
N ASN A 267 3.02 14.77 -14.30
CA ASN A 267 2.99 15.23 -15.69
C ASN A 267 2.91 14.03 -16.64
N ILE A 268 2.00 14.06 -17.59
CA ILE A 268 1.80 12.98 -18.56
C ILE A 268 2.99 12.73 -19.51
N ALA A 269 3.95 13.66 -19.55
CA ALA A 269 5.12 13.61 -20.41
C ALA A 269 6.44 13.37 -19.64
N SER A 270 6.39 13.18 -18.33
CA SER A 270 7.59 12.96 -17.51
C SER A 270 7.34 11.97 -16.36
N PRO A 271 8.38 11.24 -15.90
CA PRO A 271 8.25 10.36 -14.76
C PRO A 271 7.93 11.11 -13.47
N LEU A 272 7.08 10.53 -12.61
CA LEU A 272 6.80 11.01 -11.26
C LEU A 272 7.54 10.13 -10.25
N LYS A 273 8.56 10.71 -9.59
CA LYS A 273 9.42 10.04 -8.60
C LYS A 273 8.91 10.34 -7.19
N VAL A 274 8.90 9.34 -6.32
CA VAL A 274 8.49 9.46 -4.90
C VAL A 274 9.41 8.64 -4.03
N THR A 275 9.86 9.20 -2.91
CA THR A 275 10.56 8.49 -1.84
C THR A 275 9.98 8.89 -0.48
N ASN A 276 10.74 8.92 0.61
CA ASN A 276 10.21 9.10 1.96
C ASN A 276 10.23 10.55 2.47
N PHE A 277 10.25 11.53 1.59
CA PHE A 277 10.12 12.95 1.95
C PHE A 277 9.01 13.63 1.15
N GLN A 278 8.48 14.74 1.67
CA GLN A 278 7.35 15.45 1.05
C GLN A 278 7.75 16.17 -0.24
N LEU A 279 7.13 15.76 -1.36
CA LEU A 279 7.38 16.36 -2.67
C LEU A 279 6.95 17.83 -2.75
N ASN A 280 5.88 18.21 -2.02
CA ASN A 280 5.42 19.61 -1.97
C ASN A 280 6.47 20.56 -1.39
N ARG A 281 7.52 20.05 -0.75
CA ARG A 281 8.62 20.81 -0.14
C ARG A 281 9.88 20.85 -0.99
N LEU A 282 9.93 20.17 -2.14
CA LEU A 282 11.13 20.14 -3.02
C LEU A 282 11.64 21.54 -3.40
N SER A 283 10.75 22.53 -3.49
CA SER A 283 11.11 23.91 -3.79
C SER A 283 11.48 24.75 -2.56
N ASP A 284 11.39 24.18 -1.35
CA ASP A 284 11.63 24.89 -0.10
C ASP A 284 13.13 24.90 0.22
N THR A 285 13.72 26.11 0.32
CA THR A 285 15.12 26.30 0.71
C THR A 285 15.41 25.80 2.14
N THR A 286 14.37 25.52 2.93
CA THR A 286 14.50 24.92 4.27
C THR A 286 14.78 23.42 4.24
N MET A 287 14.57 22.72 3.10
CA MET A 287 14.95 21.31 2.96
C MET A 287 16.41 21.03 3.28
N THR A 288 17.31 21.99 2.99
CA THR A 288 18.73 21.87 3.34
C THR A 288 18.96 21.76 4.85
N LYS A 289 18.06 22.29 5.69
CA LYS A 289 18.14 22.22 7.16
C LYS A 289 17.45 20.98 7.75
N MET A 290 16.58 20.32 6.98
CA MET A 290 15.89 19.09 7.42
C MET A 290 16.71 17.81 7.16
N MET A 291 17.87 17.95 6.53
CA MET A 291 18.83 16.86 6.28
C MET A 291 19.48 16.29 7.56
N GLU A 292 19.08 16.77 8.74
CA GLU A 292 19.58 16.29 10.03
C GLU A 292 18.94 14.97 10.51
N SER A 293 17.87 14.49 9.84
CA SER A 293 17.24 13.19 10.14
C SER A 293 17.74 12.13 9.15
N ARG A 294 18.30 11.05 9.66
CA ARG A 294 18.86 9.94 8.87
C ARG A 294 17.89 9.35 7.84
N SER A 295 16.60 9.31 8.15
CA SER A 295 15.58 8.76 7.23
C SER A 295 15.27 9.69 6.06
N ILE A 296 15.36 11.00 6.26
CA ILE A 296 15.15 12.01 5.22
C ILE A 296 16.33 12.02 4.26
N GLU A 297 17.57 12.00 4.79
CA GLU A 297 18.80 11.91 3.98
C GLU A 297 18.74 10.71 3.04
N ASN A 298 18.44 9.53 3.54
CA ASN A 298 18.33 8.31 2.72
C ASN A 298 17.20 8.42 1.68
N GLY A 299 16.06 9.01 2.03
CA GLY A 299 14.96 9.28 1.09
C GLY A 299 15.38 10.24 -0.03
N LEU A 300 16.04 11.33 0.31
CA LEU A 300 16.51 12.34 -0.66
C LEU A 300 17.65 11.79 -1.53
N ASP A 301 18.58 11.03 -0.98
CA ASP A 301 19.67 10.43 -1.74
C ASP A 301 19.15 9.43 -2.78
N ARG A 302 18.18 8.56 -2.40
CA ARG A 302 17.53 7.67 -3.36
C ARG A 302 16.76 8.44 -4.43
N TYR A 303 16.11 9.55 -4.06
CA TYR A 303 15.44 10.42 -5.03
C TYR A 303 16.42 10.99 -6.06
N ARG A 304 17.58 11.49 -5.62
CA ARG A 304 18.64 12.02 -6.49
C ARG A 304 19.20 10.94 -7.42
N VAL A 305 19.47 9.74 -6.89
CA VAL A 305 19.94 8.63 -7.72
C VAL A 305 18.92 8.32 -8.82
N LEU A 306 17.62 8.26 -8.49
CA LEU A 306 16.56 8.05 -9.47
C LEU A 306 16.51 9.20 -10.49
N GLU A 307 16.65 10.43 -10.05
CA GLU A 307 16.69 11.64 -10.92
C GLU A 307 17.84 11.57 -11.90
N ASP A 308 19.07 11.36 -11.40
CA ASP A 308 20.27 11.26 -12.22
C ASP A 308 20.18 10.13 -13.26
N GLN A 309 19.63 8.97 -12.88
CA GLN A 309 19.43 7.85 -13.79
C GLN A 309 18.38 8.16 -14.87
N ILE A 310 17.28 8.80 -14.50
CA ILE A 310 16.19 9.16 -15.41
C ILE A 310 16.64 10.26 -16.39
N ASP A 311 17.42 11.24 -15.94
CA ASP A 311 17.92 12.33 -16.78
C ASP A 311 18.91 11.85 -17.86
N GLN A 312 19.55 10.69 -17.64
CA GLN A 312 20.44 10.06 -18.62
C GLN A 312 19.68 9.20 -19.66
N VAL A 313 18.38 8.94 -19.44
CA VAL A 313 17.58 8.09 -20.33
C VAL A 313 17.08 8.86 -21.54
N ARG A 314 17.18 8.22 -22.70
CA ARG A 314 16.48 8.69 -23.91
C ARG A 314 15.08 8.07 -23.95
N PHE A 315 14.08 8.89 -23.95
CA PHE A 315 12.70 8.46 -24.13
C PHE A 315 12.38 8.21 -25.60
N PRO A 316 11.48 7.27 -25.94
CA PRO A 316 10.70 6.43 -25.02
C PRO A 316 11.52 5.32 -24.35
N ILE A 317 11.13 4.95 -23.12
CA ILE A 317 11.82 3.96 -22.27
C ILE A 317 11.18 2.57 -22.39
N THR A 318 11.98 1.50 -22.24
CA THR A 318 11.49 0.11 -22.19
C THR A 318 11.19 -0.33 -20.76
N GLU A 319 10.28 -1.30 -20.58
CA GLU A 319 9.99 -1.90 -19.29
C GLU A 319 11.25 -2.44 -18.60
N LYS A 320 12.15 -3.08 -19.36
CA LYS A 320 13.41 -3.59 -18.83
C LYS A 320 14.25 -2.49 -18.19
N LEU A 321 14.40 -1.35 -18.87
CA LEU A 321 15.19 -0.24 -18.34
C LEU A 321 14.51 0.41 -17.13
N ILE A 322 13.17 0.46 -17.08
CA ILE A 322 12.39 0.89 -15.91
C ILE A 322 12.77 0.04 -14.67
N GLN A 323 12.83 -1.28 -14.82
CA GLN A 323 13.23 -2.18 -13.74
C GLN A 323 14.70 -1.97 -13.33
N GLU A 324 15.61 -1.83 -14.31
CA GLU A 324 17.03 -1.58 -14.08
C GLU A 324 17.29 -0.28 -13.31
N ILE A 325 16.57 0.80 -13.62
CA ILE A 325 16.69 2.08 -12.88
C ILE A 325 16.38 1.89 -11.39
N ASN A 326 15.29 1.19 -11.07
CA ASN A 326 14.90 0.98 -9.67
C ASN A 326 15.86 0.04 -8.91
N THR A 327 16.65 -0.81 -9.60
CA THR A 327 17.66 -1.64 -8.91
C THR A 327 18.78 -0.79 -8.33
N ASN A 328 19.06 0.40 -8.87
CA ASN A 328 20.13 1.27 -8.38
C ASN A 328 19.82 1.90 -7.01
N VAL A 329 18.59 1.79 -6.56
CA VAL A 329 18.15 2.24 -5.22
C VAL A 329 17.68 1.11 -4.33
N TYR A 330 18.06 -0.14 -4.64
CA TYR A 330 17.85 -1.26 -3.72
C TYR A 330 18.71 -1.05 -2.46
N VAL A 331 18.10 -1.26 -1.32
CA VAL A 331 18.82 -1.39 -0.06
C VAL A 331 19.33 -2.80 0.04
N HIS A 332 20.66 -2.95 0.07
CA HIS A 332 21.35 -4.23 0.23
C HIS A 332 21.86 -4.34 1.66
N ALA A 333 21.72 -5.53 2.25
CA ALA A 333 22.43 -5.82 3.48
C ALA A 333 23.90 -6.13 3.12
N ASP A 334 24.79 -5.20 3.41
CA ASP A 334 26.23 -5.36 3.14
C ASP A 334 26.91 -6.33 4.12
N HIS A 335 26.30 -6.54 5.30
CA HIS A 335 26.73 -7.48 6.33
C HIS A 335 25.58 -8.35 6.81
N GLU A 336 25.88 -9.57 7.29
CA GLU A 336 24.86 -10.49 7.86
C GLU A 336 24.10 -9.89 9.05
N ASP A 337 24.69 -8.88 9.70
CA ASP A 337 24.07 -8.15 10.81
C ASP A 337 23.20 -6.96 10.36
N GLU A 338 23.26 -6.54 9.11
CA GLU A 338 22.40 -5.47 8.58
C GLU A 338 21.03 -6.02 8.24
N LEU A 339 20.02 -5.40 8.83
CA LEU A 339 18.65 -5.90 8.80
C LEU A 339 17.81 -5.16 7.75
N GLU A 340 18.22 -3.96 7.35
CA GLU A 340 17.50 -3.16 6.38
C GLU A 340 17.80 -3.62 4.95
N ARG A 341 16.76 -3.92 4.19
CA ARG A 341 16.88 -4.34 2.79
C ARG A 341 15.60 -4.12 2.02
N THR A 342 15.70 -4.07 0.69
CA THR A 342 14.53 -4.14 -0.17
C THR A 342 13.87 -5.51 -0.02
N LEU A 343 12.65 -5.53 0.54
CA LEU A 343 11.87 -6.76 0.72
C LEU A 343 11.13 -7.15 -0.55
N PHE A 344 10.55 -6.17 -1.22
CA PHE A 344 9.79 -6.39 -2.45
C PHE A 344 10.18 -5.36 -3.50
N HIS A 345 10.30 -5.85 -4.73
CA HIS A 345 10.24 -5.04 -5.93
C HIS A 345 8.98 -5.38 -6.70
N SER A 346 8.13 -4.39 -6.95
CA SER A 346 6.88 -4.53 -7.68
C SER A 346 6.90 -3.65 -8.93
N THR A 347 6.44 -4.20 -10.06
CA THR A 347 6.21 -3.43 -11.30
C THR A 347 4.76 -3.57 -11.72
N TYR A 348 4.00 -2.48 -11.63
CA TYR A 348 2.62 -2.39 -12.05
C TYR A 348 2.55 -1.87 -13.48
N ASP A 349 1.80 -2.55 -14.34
CA ASP A 349 1.43 -2.09 -15.68
C ASP A 349 -0.02 -1.61 -15.64
N THR A 350 -0.22 -0.29 -15.61
CA THR A 350 -1.54 0.34 -15.49
C THR A 350 -2.41 0.08 -16.72
N THR A 351 -1.81 -0.13 -17.88
CA THR A 351 -2.52 -0.35 -19.14
C THR A 351 -3.02 -1.79 -19.27
N SER A 352 -2.20 -2.77 -18.89
CA SER A 352 -2.58 -4.18 -18.92
C SER A 352 -3.25 -4.67 -17.64
N CYS A 353 -3.33 -3.81 -16.60
CA CYS A 353 -3.89 -4.13 -15.28
C CYS A 353 -3.19 -5.33 -14.64
N SER A 354 -1.86 -5.28 -14.57
CA SER A 354 -1.05 -6.39 -14.09
C SER A 354 0.08 -5.93 -13.18
N VAL A 355 0.58 -6.86 -12.37
CA VAL A 355 1.73 -6.64 -11.50
C VAL A 355 2.72 -7.78 -11.59
N LYS A 356 4.00 -7.45 -11.58
CA LYS A 356 5.12 -8.36 -11.36
C LYS A 356 5.68 -8.09 -9.97
N VAL A 357 5.94 -9.14 -9.20
CA VAL A 357 6.45 -9.04 -7.83
C VAL A 357 7.68 -9.92 -7.68
N CYS A 358 8.72 -9.38 -7.04
CA CYS A 358 9.91 -10.10 -6.63
C CYS A 358 10.11 -9.95 -5.12
N LEU A 359 10.22 -11.07 -4.40
CA LEU A 359 10.54 -11.10 -2.98
C LEU A 359 12.06 -11.08 -2.81
N LEU A 360 12.57 -10.18 -1.94
CA LEU A 360 13.98 -10.03 -1.64
C LEU A 360 14.84 -9.97 -2.92
N PRO A 361 14.60 -8.96 -3.77
CA PRO A 361 15.27 -8.87 -5.05
C PRO A 361 16.78 -8.70 -4.87
N THR A 362 17.52 -9.29 -5.81
CA THR A 362 18.94 -9.01 -6.02
C THR A 362 19.14 -8.62 -7.48
N ILE A 363 20.29 -8.04 -7.83
CA ILE A 363 20.58 -7.61 -9.21
C ILE A 363 20.38 -8.73 -10.24
N ASN A 364 20.56 -9.99 -9.83
CA ASN A 364 20.49 -11.16 -10.71
C ASN A 364 19.21 -11.99 -10.55
N ARG A 365 18.26 -11.56 -9.70
CA ARG A 365 17.04 -12.33 -9.43
C ARG A 365 15.90 -11.86 -10.33
N SER A 366 15.27 -12.81 -11.01
CA SER A 366 14.11 -12.56 -11.84
C SER A 366 12.85 -12.35 -10.98
N MET A 367 11.83 -11.67 -11.55
CA MET A 367 10.50 -11.54 -10.94
C MET A 367 9.88 -12.92 -10.70
N GLU A 368 9.35 -13.16 -9.50
CA GLU A 368 8.84 -14.47 -9.07
C GLU A 368 7.39 -14.72 -9.43
N GLY A 369 6.61 -13.67 -9.64
CA GLY A 369 5.20 -13.79 -9.98
C GLY A 369 4.73 -12.71 -10.94
N PHE A 370 3.86 -13.12 -11.87
CA PHE A 370 3.11 -12.23 -12.76
C PHE A 370 1.63 -12.48 -12.55
N PHE A 371 0.90 -11.41 -12.20
CA PHE A 371 -0.52 -11.45 -11.89
C PHE A 371 -1.25 -10.40 -12.73
N LYS A 372 -2.40 -10.79 -13.30
CA LYS A 372 -3.21 -9.92 -14.12
C LYS A 372 -4.65 -9.92 -13.64
N VAL A 373 -5.20 -8.74 -13.38
CA VAL A 373 -6.61 -8.60 -13.00
C VAL A 373 -7.49 -9.04 -14.17
N ARG A 374 -8.38 -9.98 -13.93
CA ARG A 374 -9.42 -10.34 -14.91
C ARG A 374 -10.52 -9.28 -14.84
N ARG A 375 -10.89 -8.72 -15.99
CA ARG A 375 -12.12 -7.92 -16.05
C ARG A 375 -13.32 -8.82 -15.86
N LYS A 376 -14.34 -8.35 -15.12
CA LYS A 376 -15.63 -9.02 -15.15
C LYS A 376 -16.07 -9.09 -16.62
N SER A 377 -16.35 -10.28 -17.14
CA SER A 377 -17.08 -10.39 -18.40
C SER A 377 -18.40 -9.65 -18.17
N ASN A 378 -18.69 -8.64 -18.98
CA ASN A 378 -20.00 -8.01 -19.00
C ASN A 378 -21.03 -9.11 -19.31
N GLY A 379 -21.48 -9.80 -18.27
CA GLY A 379 -22.70 -10.55 -18.30
C GLY A 379 -23.79 -9.50 -18.48
N SER A 380 -24.43 -9.48 -19.62
CA SER A 380 -25.68 -8.75 -19.85
C SER A 380 -26.62 -9.01 -18.67
N PRO A 381 -27.41 -8.00 -18.28
CA PRO A 381 -28.28 -8.05 -17.12
C PRO A 381 -29.21 -9.26 -17.12
#